data_2c10b535d25bb1cb5a4461f9893a8329
#
_entry.id   2c10b535d25bb1cb5a4461f9893a8329
#
_cell.length_a   1.000
_cell.length_b   1.000
_cell.length_c   1.000
_cell.angle_alpha   90.00
_cell.angle_beta   90.00
_cell.angle_gamma   90.00
#
_symmetry.space_group_name_H-M   'P 1'
#
loop_
_entity.id
_entity.type
_entity.pdbx_description
1 polymer ?
#
loop_
_entity_poly.entity_id
_entity_poly.type
_entity_poly.pdbx_seq_one_letter_code
_entity_poly.pdbx_strand_id
1 'polypeptide(L)'
;MKPIDFKQVDNWDDWMNGIIDADMNIGGECIAVVNRIYDLLLAGKICQLAYSSGKDSETVLGLFLLALMKAVRNGDDVSPYHFITHIDTKVENPEIRNLADRKLSALKDFIEANKLPLTIVIAQPSITSSWLMRIIGGRGLPTFANSEYRQCSQDLKVATANRATSSYLAKIDKSLHEHVILILGSRDTESQHRSDSIAKFGGSSKYITTNADTKGRGKSTFYPIKEWSDSDVWDFLSNSGTGKFRTIPSYLPNHYETIDLYRASGNGECVYFQSSSTTKQGSCSARHGCFVCVAGNADKSMEKLITTDAARYGYMAGINRIQRFLYLSRYNWDYRHVVGRTISAAGYIQIRPDTYHPDVLAMLLHALISFDYLEKQRADAVANKLKTGEIEDNDTNRRMATPMFQYVTETD
;
A
#
# COMPACT_ATOMS: atom_id res chain seq x y z
N MET A 1 -8.77 -3.19 -22.15
CA MET A 1 -8.28 -4.59 -22.30
C MET A 1 -9.39 -5.51 -21.84
N LYS A 2 -9.72 -6.60 -22.57
CA LYS A 2 -10.73 -7.54 -22.06
C LYS A 2 -10.16 -8.27 -20.85
N PRO A 3 -10.90 -8.40 -19.74
CA PRO A 3 -10.49 -9.24 -18.61
C PRO A 3 -10.18 -10.66 -19.09
N ILE A 4 -9.26 -11.35 -18.43
CA ILE A 4 -9.09 -12.77 -18.69
C ILE A 4 -10.38 -13.48 -18.27
N ASP A 5 -11.02 -14.15 -19.20
CA ASP A 5 -12.08 -15.08 -18.87
C ASP A 5 -11.44 -16.42 -18.45
N PHE A 6 -11.27 -16.59 -17.15
CA PHE A 6 -10.73 -17.82 -16.58
C PHE A 6 -11.62 -19.04 -16.84
N LYS A 7 -12.88 -18.85 -17.25
CA LYS A 7 -13.72 -19.95 -17.72
C LYS A 7 -13.21 -20.58 -19.01
N GLN A 8 -12.32 -19.88 -19.74
CA GLN A 8 -11.67 -20.40 -20.96
C GLN A 8 -10.37 -21.18 -20.69
N VAL A 9 -9.90 -21.26 -19.43
CA VAL A 9 -8.80 -22.15 -19.07
C VAL A 9 -9.39 -23.53 -18.85
N ASP A 10 -9.35 -24.37 -19.88
CA ASP A 10 -10.06 -25.65 -19.91
C ASP A 10 -9.54 -26.66 -18.89
N ASN A 11 -8.30 -26.50 -18.42
CA ASN A 11 -7.70 -27.35 -17.41
C ASN A 11 -6.91 -26.54 -16.38
N TRP A 12 -7.46 -26.42 -15.16
CA TRP A 12 -6.80 -25.74 -14.06
C TRP A 12 -5.51 -26.46 -13.63
N ASP A 13 -5.55 -27.80 -13.65
CA ASP A 13 -4.40 -28.59 -13.23
C ASP A 13 -3.25 -28.44 -14.23
N ASP A 14 -3.53 -28.36 -15.54
CA ASP A 14 -2.52 -28.11 -16.57
C ASP A 14 -1.89 -26.73 -16.36
N TRP A 15 -2.71 -25.71 -16.01
CA TRP A 15 -2.19 -24.40 -15.72
C TRP A 15 -1.33 -24.38 -14.46
N MET A 16 -1.76 -25.05 -13.38
CA MET A 16 -0.98 -25.17 -12.14
C MET A 16 0.31 -25.96 -12.38
N ASN A 17 0.27 -27.00 -13.21
CA ASN A 17 1.45 -27.75 -13.63
C ASN A 17 2.39 -26.89 -14.49
N GLY A 18 1.85 -26.02 -15.34
CA GLY A 18 2.63 -25.06 -16.12
C GLY A 18 3.44 -24.06 -15.26
N ILE A 19 2.95 -23.71 -14.05
CA ILE A 19 3.75 -22.94 -13.09
C ILE A 19 4.93 -23.76 -12.55
N ILE A 20 4.74 -25.06 -12.32
CA ILE A 20 5.80 -25.95 -11.85
C ILE A 20 6.85 -26.17 -12.94
N ASP A 21 6.41 -26.36 -14.18
CA ASP A 21 7.27 -26.62 -15.34
C ASP A 21 7.96 -25.36 -15.86
N ALA A 22 7.42 -24.16 -15.56
CA ALA A 22 8.17 -22.93 -15.79
C ALA A 22 9.40 -22.96 -14.86
N ASP A 23 10.56 -22.59 -15.39
CA ASP A 23 11.85 -22.54 -14.69
C ASP A 23 11.83 -21.47 -13.54
N MET A 24 10.82 -21.59 -12.67
CA MET A 24 10.51 -20.71 -11.56
C MET A 24 10.85 -21.39 -10.24
N ASN A 25 11.76 -20.80 -9.49
CA ASN A 25 12.16 -21.27 -8.16
C ASN A 25 11.00 -21.36 -7.15
N ILE A 26 9.86 -20.69 -7.41
CA ILE A 26 8.72 -20.60 -6.49
C ILE A 26 7.50 -21.41 -6.92
N GLY A 27 7.56 -22.18 -8.03
CA GLY A 27 6.40 -22.89 -8.59
C GLY A 27 5.66 -23.73 -7.55
N GLY A 28 6.37 -24.62 -6.86
CA GLY A 28 5.79 -25.45 -5.80
C GLY A 28 5.27 -24.64 -4.60
N GLU A 29 5.95 -23.58 -4.20
CA GLU A 29 5.52 -22.71 -3.12
C GLU A 29 4.28 -21.88 -3.50
N CYS A 30 4.19 -21.39 -4.74
CA CYS A 30 2.98 -20.74 -5.25
C CYS A 30 1.76 -21.64 -5.11
N ILE A 31 1.85 -22.87 -5.61
CA ILE A 31 0.77 -23.85 -5.55
C ILE A 31 0.39 -24.18 -4.12
N ALA A 32 1.38 -24.37 -3.25
CA ALA A 32 1.16 -24.67 -1.85
C ALA A 32 0.40 -23.53 -1.13
N VAL A 33 0.74 -22.26 -1.45
CA VAL A 33 0.03 -21.09 -0.89
C VAL A 33 -1.39 -21.01 -1.45
N VAL A 34 -1.56 -21.14 -2.77
CA VAL A 34 -2.89 -21.13 -3.41
C VAL A 34 -3.79 -22.21 -2.82
N ASN A 35 -3.29 -23.44 -2.64
CA ASN A 35 -4.08 -24.51 -2.05
C ASN A 35 -4.44 -24.23 -0.58
N ARG A 36 -3.52 -23.70 0.22
CA ARG A 36 -3.84 -23.30 1.61
C ARG A 36 -4.93 -22.23 1.67
N ILE A 37 -4.87 -21.23 0.79
CA ILE A 37 -5.94 -20.21 0.73
C ILE A 37 -7.25 -20.85 0.25
N TYR A 38 -7.20 -21.74 -0.73
CA TYR A 38 -8.37 -22.47 -1.21
C TYR A 38 -9.03 -23.31 -0.11
N ASP A 39 -8.23 -24.01 0.71
CA ASP A 39 -8.74 -24.76 1.86
C ASP A 39 -9.44 -23.84 2.89
N LEU A 40 -8.93 -22.61 3.09
CA LEU A 40 -9.61 -21.62 3.94
C LEU A 40 -10.96 -21.18 3.36
N LEU A 41 -11.05 -21.01 2.05
CA LEU A 41 -12.30 -20.66 1.36
C LEU A 41 -13.33 -21.79 1.53
N LEU A 42 -12.92 -23.05 1.32
CA LEU A 42 -13.79 -24.22 1.52
C LEU A 42 -14.21 -24.41 2.97
N ALA A 43 -13.38 -24.02 3.92
CA ALA A 43 -13.72 -24.05 5.35
C ALA A 43 -14.68 -22.89 5.76
N GLY A 44 -15.27 -22.17 4.81
CA GLY A 44 -16.23 -21.09 5.07
C GLY A 44 -15.61 -19.85 5.71
N LYS A 45 -14.29 -19.68 5.63
CA LYS A 45 -13.63 -18.50 6.20
C LYS A 45 -13.87 -17.26 5.33
N ILE A 46 -13.99 -16.10 5.99
CA ILE A 46 -14.09 -14.80 5.34
C ILE A 46 -12.69 -14.18 5.30
N CYS A 47 -12.12 -14.05 4.12
CA CYS A 47 -10.79 -13.49 3.96
C CYS A 47 -10.85 -11.97 3.83
N GLN A 48 -10.16 -11.28 4.77
CA GLN A 48 -9.85 -9.86 4.68
C GLN A 48 -8.40 -9.69 4.23
N LEU A 49 -8.16 -9.09 3.08
CA LEU A 49 -6.81 -8.79 2.61
C LEU A 49 -6.44 -7.35 2.96
N ALA A 50 -5.29 -7.16 3.63
CA ALA A 50 -4.70 -5.84 3.79
C ALA A 50 -3.87 -5.51 2.54
N TYR A 51 -4.37 -4.58 1.72
CA TYR A 51 -3.78 -4.26 0.44
C TYR A 51 -3.20 -2.84 0.43
N SER A 52 -1.91 -2.72 0.16
CA SER A 52 -1.19 -1.45 0.09
C SER A 52 -0.70 -1.10 -1.32
N SER A 53 -1.01 -1.93 -2.33
CA SER A 53 -0.49 -1.82 -3.70
C SER A 53 1.05 -1.99 -3.84
N GLY A 54 1.76 -2.23 -2.73
CA GLY A 54 3.17 -2.61 -2.76
C GLY A 54 3.37 -4.05 -3.23
N LYS A 55 4.60 -4.41 -3.62
CA LYS A 55 4.96 -5.70 -4.21
C LYS A 55 4.45 -6.91 -3.42
N ASP A 56 4.61 -6.90 -2.10
CA ASP A 56 4.25 -8.03 -1.24
C ASP A 56 2.73 -8.19 -1.12
N SER A 57 1.99 -7.11 -0.94
CA SER A 57 0.51 -7.16 -0.89
C SER A 57 -0.11 -7.48 -2.25
N GLU A 58 0.55 -7.11 -3.34
CA GLU A 58 0.16 -7.46 -4.71
C GLU A 58 0.32 -8.96 -4.95
N THR A 59 1.45 -9.53 -4.52
CA THR A 59 1.69 -10.98 -4.59
C THR A 59 0.61 -11.77 -3.83
N VAL A 60 0.30 -11.35 -2.59
CA VAL A 60 -0.75 -12.01 -1.81
C VAL A 60 -2.13 -11.87 -2.45
N LEU A 61 -2.44 -10.70 -3.03
CA LEU A 61 -3.68 -10.52 -3.78
C LEU A 61 -3.74 -11.46 -4.99
N GLY A 62 -2.66 -11.58 -5.76
CA GLY A 62 -2.58 -12.49 -6.89
C GLY A 62 -2.84 -13.95 -6.48
N LEU A 63 -2.14 -14.43 -5.45
CA LEU A 63 -2.32 -15.78 -4.90
C LEU A 63 -3.75 -16.03 -4.40
N PHE A 64 -4.35 -15.03 -3.74
CA PHE A 64 -5.73 -15.10 -3.29
C PHE A 64 -6.73 -15.17 -4.46
N LEU A 65 -6.53 -14.34 -5.49
CA LEU A 65 -7.39 -14.38 -6.68
C LEU A 65 -7.32 -15.71 -7.40
N LEU A 66 -6.14 -16.35 -7.48
CA LEU A 66 -5.98 -17.68 -8.04
C LEU A 66 -6.79 -18.73 -7.26
N ALA A 67 -6.74 -18.69 -5.92
CA ALA A 67 -7.52 -19.59 -5.08
C ALA A 67 -9.03 -19.34 -5.21
N LEU A 68 -9.46 -18.08 -5.22
CA LEU A 68 -10.86 -17.70 -5.36
C LEU A 68 -11.42 -18.09 -6.75
N MET A 69 -10.64 -17.86 -7.81
CA MET A 69 -11.01 -18.25 -9.16
C MET A 69 -11.15 -19.78 -9.27
N LYS A 70 -10.25 -20.54 -8.64
CA LYS A 70 -10.34 -22.00 -8.53
C LYS A 70 -11.68 -22.42 -7.92
N ALA A 71 -12.05 -21.83 -6.79
CA ALA A 71 -13.29 -22.13 -6.08
C ALA A 71 -14.52 -21.80 -6.93
N VAL A 72 -14.57 -20.59 -7.51
CA VAL A 72 -15.69 -20.17 -8.37
C VAL A 72 -15.82 -21.07 -9.60
N ARG A 73 -14.73 -21.47 -10.22
CA ARG A 73 -14.72 -22.37 -11.37
C ARG A 73 -15.26 -23.76 -11.03
N ASN A 74 -14.84 -24.28 -9.88
CA ASN A 74 -15.31 -25.60 -9.43
C ASN A 74 -16.79 -25.58 -8.99
N GLY A 75 -17.39 -24.40 -8.82
CA GLY A 75 -18.74 -24.24 -8.29
C GLY A 75 -18.80 -24.49 -6.78
N ASP A 76 -17.68 -24.30 -6.07
CA ASP A 76 -17.61 -24.50 -4.63
C ASP A 76 -18.42 -23.43 -3.90
N ASP A 77 -19.05 -23.83 -2.79
CA ASP A 77 -19.76 -22.90 -1.91
C ASP A 77 -18.77 -22.16 -1.01
N VAL A 78 -18.49 -20.92 -1.37
CA VAL A 78 -17.57 -20.04 -0.62
C VAL A 78 -18.30 -18.80 -0.10
N SER A 79 -17.81 -18.21 0.98
CA SER A 79 -18.41 -17.02 1.56
C SER A 79 -18.56 -15.89 0.53
N PRO A 80 -19.72 -15.20 0.44
CA PRO A 80 -19.89 -14.03 -0.42
C PRO A 80 -19.27 -12.75 0.17
N TYR A 81 -18.62 -12.80 1.33
CA TYR A 81 -18.21 -11.65 2.11
C TYR A 81 -16.69 -11.42 2.16
N HIS A 82 -15.92 -11.99 1.23
CA HIS A 82 -14.49 -11.67 1.15
C HIS A 82 -14.28 -10.19 0.83
N PHE A 83 -13.24 -9.56 1.41
CA PHE A 83 -12.99 -8.15 1.14
C PHE A 83 -11.52 -7.76 1.22
N ILE A 84 -11.18 -6.74 0.45
CA ILE A 84 -9.89 -6.09 0.44
C ILE A 84 -10.03 -4.78 1.19
N THR A 85 -9.10 -4.48 2.09
CA THR A 85 -9.04 -3.18 2.77
C THR A 85 -7.82 -2.41 2.27
N HIS A 86 -8.06 -1.31 1.56
CA HIS A 86 -7.04 -0.35 1.13
C HIS A 86 -7.17 0.94 1.92
N ILE A 87 -6.07 1.47 2.43
CA ILE A 87 -6.04 2.71 3.20
C ILE A 87 -5.31 3.78 2.39
N ASP A 88 -6.06 4.75 1.88
CA ASP A 88 -5.51 5.98 1.30
C ASP A 88 -5.28 6.99 2.42
N THR A 89 -4.04 7.11 2.88
CA THR A 89 -3.69 8.04 3.99
C THR A 89 -3.59 9.49 3.56
N LYS A 90 -3.67 9.77 2.26
CA LYS A 90 -3.48 11.09 1.61
C LYS A 90 -2.06 11.65 1.70
N VAL A 91 -1.13 10.92 2.28
CA VAL A 91 0.27 11.36 2.47
C VAL A 91 1.31 10.41 1.85
N GLU A 92 0.86 9.43 1.07
CA GLU A 92 1.74 8.56 0.31
C GLU A 92 2.50 9.33 -0.78
N ASN A 93 3.59 8.71 -1.26
CA ASN A 93 4.24 9.16 -2.49
C ASN A 93 3.22 9.17 -3.64
N PRO A 94 3.07 10.28 -4.40
CA PRO A 94 2.06 10.41 -5.46
C PRO A 94 2.11 9.29 -6.52
N GLU A 95 3.28 8.82 -6.91
CA GLU A 95 3.41 7.73 -7.88
C GLU A 95 2.82 6.42 -7.34
N ILE A 96 3.07 6.12 -6.05
CA ILE A 96 2.53 4.92 -5.38
C ILE A 96 1.00 5.03 -5.26
N ARG A 97 0.50 6.20 -4.88
CA ARG A 97 -0.94 6.42 -4.76
C ARG A 97 -1.64 6.27 -6.10
N ASN A 98 -1.13 6.93 -7.14
CA ASN A 98 -1.72 6.83 -8.48
C ASN A 98 -1.61 5.41 -9.08
N LEU A 99 -0.53 4.67 -8.77
CA LEU A 99 -0.43 3.26 -9.12
C LEU A 99 -1.49 2.42 -8.40
N ALA A 100 -1.73 2.69 -7.10
CA ALA A 100 -2.77 2.02 -6.33
C ALA A 100 -4.16 2.26 -6.91
N ASP A 101 -4.48 3.52 -7.26
CA ASP A 101 -5.79 3.89 -7.82
C ASP A 101 -6.06 3.14 -9.14
N ARG A 102 -5.05 3.05 -10.04
CA ARG A 102 -5.19 2.30 -11.30
C ARG A 102 -5.36 0.81 -11.07
N LYS A 103 -4.58 0.22 -10.17
CA LYS A 103 -4.70 -1.20 -9.83
C LYS A 103 -6.06 -1.53 -9.21
N LEU A 104 -6.55 -0.69 -8.31
CA LEU A 104 -7.86 -0.87 -7.69
C LEU A 104 -9.00 -0.72 -8.70
N SER A 105 -8.87 0.20 -9.67
CA SER A 105 -9.83 0.31 -10.77
C SER A 105 -9.84 -0.96 -11.63
N ALA A 106 -8.67 -1.43 -12.08
CA ALA A 106 -8.56 -2.66 -12.86
C ALA A 106 -9.07 -3.89 -12.09
N LEU A 107 -8.79 -3.95 -10.79
CA LEU A 107 -9.29 -5.02 -9.93
C LEU A 107 -10.81 -5.01 -9.79
N LYS A 108 -11.40 -3.82 -9.69
CA LYS A 108 -12.87 -3.68 -9.66
C LYS A 108 -13.49 -4.22 -10.93
N ASP A 109 -12.97 -3.82 -12.10
CA ASP A 109 -13.45 -4.30 -13.40
C ASP A 109 -13.31 -5.83 -13.51
N PHE A 110 -12.19 -6.37 -13.02
CA PHE A 110 -11.94 -7.81 -12.99
C PHE A 110 -12.93 -8.57 -12.10
N ILE A 111 -13.20 -8.08 -10.90
CA ILE A 111 -14.18 -8.66 -9.95
C ILE A 111 -15.57 -8.68 -10.58
N GLU A 112 -16.01 -7.56 -11.18
CA GLU A 112 -17.31 -7.43 -11.81
C GLU A 112 -17.45 -8.37 -13.03
N ALA A 113 -16.44 -8.40 -13.90
CA ALA A 113 -16.45 -9.25 -15.10
C ALA A 113 -16.49 -10.75 -14.78
N ASN A 114 -15.82 -11.18 -13.69
CA ASN A 114 -15.76 -12.58 -13.28
C ASN A 114 -16.76 -12.93 -12.17
N LYS A 115 -17.60 -11.98 -11.74
CA LYS A 115 -18.61 -12.15 -10.68
C LYS A 115 -18.04 -12.74 -9.40
N LEU A 116 -16.84 -12.26 -9.00
CA LEU A 116 -16.18 -12.77 -7.82
C LEU A 116 -16.83 -12.28 -6.53
N PRO A 117 -16.98 -13.12 -5.50
CA PRO A 117 -17.49 -12.74 -4.18
C PRO A 117 -16.45 -11.97 -3.37
N LEU A 118 -16.01 -10.83 -3.91
CA LEU A 118 -14.94 -10.02 -3.34
C LEU A 118 -15.30 -8.54 -3.40
N THR A 119 -15.23 -7.86 -2.26
CA THR A 119 -15.54 -6.43 -2.14
C THR A 119 -14.26 -5.62 -1.90
N ILE A 120 -14.12 -4.47 -2.57
CA ILE A 120 -13.04 -3.52 -2.31
C ILE A 120 -13.53 -2.46 -1.33
N VAL A 121 -12.87 -2.34 -0.19
CA VAL A 121 -13.13 -1.33 0.85
C VAL A 121 -11.97 -0.33 0.85
N ILE A 122 -12.18 0.84 0.29
CA ILE A 122 -11.23 1.95 0.33
C ILE A 122 -11.59 2.85 1.51
N ALA A 123 -10.63 3.10 2.39
CA ALA A 123 -10.84 3.93 3.57
C ALA A 123 -9.79 5.02 3.70
N GLN A 124 -10.21 6.15 4.23
CA GLN A 124 -9.36 7.30 4.51
C GLN A 124 -9.40 7.64 6.01
N PRO A 125 -8.36 8.25 6.57
CA PRO A 125 -8.41 8.81 7.91
C PRO A 125 -9.59 9.77 8.04
N SER A 126 -10.20 9.85 9.23
CA SER A 126 -11.16 10.92 9.48
C SER A 126 -10.46 12.27 9.38
N ILE A 127 -11.19 13.34 9.12
CA ILE A 127 -10.65 14.71 9.07
C ILE A 127 -9.82 14.98 10.32
N THR A 128 -10.34 14.67 11.51
CA THR A 128 -9.64 14.89 12.78
C THR A 128 -8.37 14.04 12.98
N SER A 129 -8.23 12.95 12.25
CA SER A 129 -7.06 12.04 12.28
C SER A 129 -6.14 12.27 11.09
N SER A 130 -6.55 13.07 10.09
CA SER A 130 -5.73 13.38 8.93
C SER A 130 -4.43 14.09 9.34
N TRP A 131 -3.38 13.91 8.53
CA TRP A 131 -2.12 14.62 8.78
C TRP A 131 -2.29 16.12 8.73
N LEU A 132 -3.09 16.62 7.79
CA LEU A 132 -3.36 18.04 7.61
C LEU A 132 -3.93 18.64 8.93
N MET A 133 -5.03 18.07 9.43
CA MET A 133 -5.64 18.53 10.67
C MET A 133 -4.77 18.32 11.91
N ARG A 134 -3.96 17.26 11.92
CA ARG A 134 -3.10 16.99 13.06
C ARG A 134 -1.92 17.96 13.13
N ILE A 135 -1.23 18.22 12.03
CA ILE A 135 -0.03 19.07 12.00
C ILE A 135 -0.41 20.51 11.68
N ILE A 136 -1.03 20.77 10.53
CA ILE A 136 -1.37 22.13 10.08
C ILE A 136 -2.48 22.72 10.97
N GLY A 137 -3.44 21.91 11.41
CA GLY A 137 -4.47 22.31 12.37
C GLY A 137 -3.97 22.48 13.81
N GLY A 138 -2.65 22.45 14.06
CA GLY A 138 -2.03 22.75 15.34
C GLY A 138 -2.38 21.78 16.47
N ARG A 139 -2.58 20.49 16.17
CA ARG A 139 -2.95 19.45 17.15
C ARG A 139 -1.80 18.53 17.57
N GLY A 140 -0.65 18.64 16.94
CA GLY A 140 0.52 17.82 17.24
C GLY A 140 1.71 18.21 16.39
N LEU A 141 2.79 17.47 16.58
CA LEU A 141 4.05 17.61 15.86
C LEU A 141 4.37 16.32 15.09
N PRO A 142 5.17 16.38 14.04
CA PRO A 142 5.67 15.21 13.33
C PRO A 142 6.80 14.55 14.13
N THR A 143 6.55 14.21 15.40
CA THR A 143 7.51 13.56 16.30
C THR A 143 7.00 12.18 16.72
N PHE A 144 7.91 11.33 17.17
CA PHE A 144 7.59 10.02 17.73
C PHE A 144 7.93 10.02 19.22
N ALA A 145 7.05 9.43 20.04
CA ALA A 145 7.31 9.28 21.46
C ALA A 145 8.53 8.39 21.72
N ASN A 146 8.71 7.36 20.90
CA ASN A 146 9.86 6.47 20.87
C ASN A 146 10.00 5.83 19.48
N SER A 147 11.03 5.00 19.27
CA SER A 147 11.25 4.30 18.00
C SER A 147 10.16 3.27 17.65
N GLU A 148 9.44 2.76 18.64
CA GLU A 148 8.43 1.72 18.50
C GLU A 148 7.04 2.29 18.23
N TYR A 149 6.72 3.46 18.82
CA TYR A 149 5.40 4.06 18.73
C TYR A 149 5.37 5.26 17.79
N ARG A 150 4.74 5.05 16.64
CA ARG A 150 4.54 6.08 15.62
C ARG A 150 3.08 6.47 15.59
N GLN A 151 2.76 7.64 16.15
CA GLN A 151 1.40 8.16 16.21
C GLN A 151 0.76 8.24 14.82
N CYS A 152 1.52 8.67 13.81
CA CYS A 152 1.02 8.73 12.43
C CYS A 152 0.58 7.36 11.91
N SER A 153 1.29 6.28 12.24
CA SER A 153 0.88 4.92 11.84
C SER A 153 -0.42 4.51 12.51
N GLN A 154 -0.58 4.85 13.79
CA GLN A 154 -1.82 4.58 14.53
C GLN A 154 -3.00 5.35 13.96
N ASP A 155 -2.86 6.66 13.79
CA ASP A 155 -3.97 7.53 13.36
C ASP A 155 -4.34 7.29 11.89
N LEU A 156 -3.34 7.25 10.99
CA LEU A 156 -3.58 7.20 9.56
C LEU A 156 -3.86 5.77 9.06
N LYS A 157 -3.23 4.73 9.64
CA LYS A 157 -3.34 3.36 9.13
C LYS A 157 -4.16 2.47 10.05
N VAL A 158 -3.71 2.22 11.27
CA VAL A 158 -4.32 1.20 12.14
C VAL A 158 -5.75 1.54 12.54
N ALA A 159 -5.98 2.77 13.04
CA ALA A 159 -7.32 3.21 13.43
C ALA A 159 -8.27 3.27 12.23
N THR A 160 -7.76 3.71 11.07
CA THR A 160 -8.53 3.77 9.82
C THR A 160 -8.90 2.37 9.34
N ALA A 161 -7.96 1.42 9.32
CA ALA A 161 -8.21 0.03 8.95
C ALA A 161 -9.24 -0.62 9.88
N ASN A 162 -9.09 -0.46 11.20
CA ASN A 162 -10.03 -1.00 12.18
C ASN A 162 -11.44 -0.44 11.99
N ARG A 163 -11.58 0.86 11.73
CA ARG A 163 -12.87 1.51 11.47
C ARG A 163 -13.50 0.99 10.18
N ALA A 164 -12.71 0.87 9.10
CA ALA A 164 -13.17 0.32 7.83
C ALA A 164 -13.65 -1.13 7.98
N THR A 165 -12.86 -1.96 8.63
CA THR A 165 -13.22 -3.36 8.93
C THR A 165 -14.51 -3.42 9.75
N SER A 166 -14.62 -2.65 10.84
CA SER A 166 -15.82 -2.63 11.69
C SER A 166 -17.06 -2.17 10.91
N SER A 167 -16.92 -1.16 10.05
CA SER A 167 -18.03 -0.67 9.21
C SER A 167 -18.47 -1.68 8.15
N TYR A 168 -17.54 -2.45 7.61
CA TYR A 168 -17.86 -3.53 6.67
C TYR A 168 -18.57 -4.68 7.40
N LEU A 169 -18.01 -5.15 8.51
CA LEU A 169 -18.56 -6.25 9.30
C LEU A 169 -19.93 -5.93 9.92
N ALA A 170 -20.21 -4.66 10.19
CA ALA A 170 -21.54 -4.26 10.68
C ALA A 170 -22.68 -4.54 9.70
N LYS A 171 -22.37 -4.82 8.42
CA LYS A 171 -23.33 -5.19 7.36
C LYS A 171 -23.53 -6.70 7.23
N ILE A 172 -22.79 -7.49 7.99
CA ILE A 172 -22.75 -8.95 7.94
C ILE A 172 -23.25 -9.51 9.28
N ASP A 173 -23.87 -10.67 9.26
CA ASP A 173 -24.33 -11.34 10.50
C ASP A 173 -23.16 -11.50 11.48
N LYS A 174 -23.44 -11.20 12.76
CA LYS A 174 -22.43 -11.25 13.82
C LYS A 174 -21.86 -12.66 14.05
N SER A 175 -22.62 -13.70 13.77
CA SER A 175 -22.16 -15.10 13.87
C SER A 175 -21.02 -15.40 12.89
N LEU A 176 -20.93 -14.64 11.79
CA LEU A 176 -19.88 -14.80 10.79
C LEU A 176 -18.59 -14.06 11.14
N HIS A 177 -18.60 -13.16 12.12
CA HIS A 177 -17.42 -12.34 12.43
C HIS A 177 -16.25 -13.19 12.97
N GLU A 178 -16.49 -14.31 13.61
CA GLU A 178 -15.44 -15.24 14.07
C GLU A 178 -14.75 -16.00 12.94
N HIS A 179 -15.38 -16.03 11.76
CA HIS A 179 -14.81 -16.65 10.56
C HIS A 179 -13.88 -15.72 9.79
N VAL A 180 -13.74 -14.45 10.22
CA VAL A 180 -12.89 -13.46 9.52
C VAL A 180 -11.42 -13.72 9.80
N ILE A 181 -10.63 -13.83 8.73
CA ILE A 181 -9.18 -13.98 8.77
C ILE A 181 -8.53 -12.82 8.06
N LEU A 182 -7.61 -12.13 8.75
CA LEU A 182 -6.79 -11.08 8.17
C LEU A 182 -5.57 -11.70 7.46
N ILE A 183 -5.49 -11.54 6.17
CA ILE A 183 -4.37 -12.00 5.34
C ILE A 183 -3.41 -10.84 5.10
N LEU A 184 -2.12 -11.04 5.41
CA LEU A 184 -1.08 -10.02 5.39
C LEU A 184 0.10 -10.45 4.51
N GLY A 185 0.58 -9.55 3.66
CA GLY A 185 1.76 -9.74 2.83
C GLY A 185 3.08 -9.42 3.53
N SER A 186 3.17 -9.55 4.86
CA SER A 186 4.42 -9.30 5.59
C SER A 186 5.33 -10.52 5.56
N ARG A 187 6.64 -10.28 5.40
CA ARG A 187 7.69 -11.30 5.31
C ARG A 187 8.77 -11.09 6.36
N ASP A 188 9.39 -12.19 6.82
CA ASP A 188 10.49 -12.16 7.79
C ASP A 188 11.72 -11.45 7.22
N THR A 189 11.94 -11.57 5.92
CA THR A 189 13.10 -10.97 5.21
C THR A 189 12.99 -9.45 5.01
N GLU A 190 11.82 -8.85 5.27
CA GLU A 190 11.57 -7.43 4.97
C GLU A 190 12.27 -6.46 5.93
N SER A 191 12.29 -6.78 7.22
CA SER A 191 13.07 -6.09 8.24
C SER A 191 13.03 -6.85 9.57
N GLN A 192 14.08 -6.70 10.41
CA GLN A 192 14.13 -7.28 11.74
C GLN A 192 12.87 -6.94 12.57
N HIS A 193 12.47 -5.68 12.57
CA HIS A 193 11.25 -5.25 13.29
C HIS A 193 9.97 -5.98 12.83
N ARG A 194 9.85 -6.33 11.54
CA ARG A 194 8.70 -7.11 11.03
C ARG A 194 8.81 -8.57 11.42
N SER A 195 9.99 -9.17 11.29
CA SER A 195 10.26 -10.52 11.76
C SER A 195 9.92 -10.68 13.24
N ASP A 196 10.41 -9.76 14.08
CA ASP A 196 10.11 -9.76 15.54
C ASP A 196 8.61 -9.59 15.79
N SER A 197 7.94 -8.72 15.04
CA SER A 197 6.49 -8.52 15.16
C SER A 197 5.70 -9.78 14.74
N ILE A 198 6.06 -10.42 13.64
CA ILE A 198 5.43 -11.65 13.16
C ILE A 198 5.66 -12.76 14.21
N ALA A 199 6.89 -12.90 14.73
CA ALA A 199 7.22 -13.89 15.75
C ALA A 199 6.44 -13.64 17.07
N LYS A 200 6.36 -12.39 17.53
CA LYS A 200 5.61 -12.00 18.72
C LYS A 200 4.13 -12.39 18.66
N PHE A 201 3.53 -12.32 17.47
CA PHE A 201 2.15 -12.72 17.25
C PHE A 201 1.98 -14.16 16.78
N GLY A 202 3.06 -14.95 16.78
CA GLY A 202 3.05 -16.35 16.36
C GLY A 202 2.66 -16.55 14.90
N GLY A 203 2.89 -15.53 14.05
CA GLY A 203 2.48 -15.54 12.64
C GLY A 203 3.07 -16.71 11.86
N SER A 204 2.27 -17.35 11.02
CA SER A 204 2.62 -18.55 10.26
C SER A 204 2.16 -18.45 8.81
N SER A 205 2.91 -19.08 7.90
CA SER A 205 2.53 -19.33 6.50
C SER A 205 1.78 -20.65 6.30
N LYS A 206 1.76 -21.50 7.34
CA LYS A 206 1.19 -22.86 7.27
C LYS A 206 -0.18 -22.96 7.94
N TYR A 207 -0.45 -22.13 8.93
CA TYR A 207 -1.70 -22.17 9.68
C TYR A 207 -2.13 -20.77 10.13
N ILE A 208 -3.43 -20.65 10.46
CA ILE A 208 -4.00 -19.43 11.02
C ILE A 208 -3.53 -19.29 12.47
N THR A 209 -3.12 -18.09 12.82
CA THR A 209 -2.81 -17.73 14.22
C THR A 209 -3.92 -16.83 14.76
N THR A 210 -4.47 -17.21 15.90
CA THR A 210 -5.49 -16.39 16.58
C THR A 210 -4.88 -15.77 17.83
N ASN A 211 -4.85 -14.43 17.85
CA ASN A 211 -4.36 -13.67 19.00
C ASN A 211 -5.52 -12.92 19.64
N ALA A 212 -5.75 -13.17 20.93
CA ALA A 212 -6.72 -12.42 21.70
C ALA A 212 -6.18 -11.03 22.07
N ASP A 213 -7.01 -10.00 21.92
CA ASP A 213 -6.72 -8.69 22.48
C ASP A 213 -6.93 -8.69 24.00
N THR A 214 -6.61 -7.57 24.66
CA THR A 214 -6.80 -7.41 26.12
C THR A 214 -8.27 -7.58 26.59
N LYS A 215 -9.21 -7.61 25.66
CA LYS A 215 -10.65 -7.84 25.89
C LYS A 215 -11.09 -9.25 25.50
N GLY A 216 -10.15 -10.16 25.23
CA GLY A 216 -10.42 -11.54 24.84
C GLY A 216 -10.97 -11.71 23.43
N ARG A 217 -10.97 -10.66 22.56
CA ARG A 217 -11.42 -10.75 21.19
C ARG A 217 -10.29 -11.25 20.33
N GLY A 218 -10.42 -12.46 19.80
CA GLY A 218 -9.45 -13.06 18.91
C GLY A 218 -9.45 -12.39 17.53
N LYS A 219 -8.26 -12.06 17.03
CA LYS A 219 -8.05 -11.76 15.61
C LYS A 219 -7.28 -12.88 14.98
N SER A 220 -7.88 -13.52 13.99
CA SER A 220 -7.22 -14.56 13.21
C SER A 220 -6.40 -13.92 12.11
N THR A 221 -5.14 -14.28 12.01
CA THR A 221 -4.20 -13.76 10.99
C THR A 221 -3.52 -14.89 10.23
N PHE A 222 -3.20 -14.62 8.97
CA PHE A 222 -2.48 -15.54 8.10
C PHE A 222 -1.43 -14.77 7.28
N TYR A 223 -0.22 -15.32 7.19
CA TYR A 223 0.92 -14.71 6.50
C TYR A 223 1.41 -15.64 5.38
N PRO A 224 0.71 -15.72 4.25
CA PRO A 224 0.94 -16.76 3.24
C PRO A 224 2.35 -16.77 2.64
N ILE A 225 3.01 -15.63 2.57
CA ILE A 225 4.36 -15.46 1.97
C ILE A 225 5.43 -15.12 3.02
N LYS A 226 5.22 -15.51 4.29
CA LYS A 226 6.11 -15.13 5.42
C LYS A 226 7.58 -15.43 5.14
N GLU A 227 7.88 -16.62 4.64
CA GLU A 227 9.23 -17.12 4.38
C GLU A 227 9.78 -16.74 3.01
N TRP A 228 8.98 -16.09 2.15
CA TRP A 228 9.41 -15.74 0.79
C TRP A 228 10.52 -14.68 0.81
N SER A 229 11.49 -14.83 -0.09
CA SER A 229 12.52 -13.84 -0.34
C SER A 229 11.99 -12.69 -1.23
N ASP A 230 12.79 -11.63 -1.40
CA ASP A 230 12.49 -10.58 -2.38
C ASP A 230 12.49 -11.14 -3.81
N SER A 231 13.36 -12.11 -4.10
CA SER A 231 13.41 -12.77 -5.41
C SER A 231 12.10 -13.48 -5.72
N ASP A 232 11.59 -14.28 -4.77
CA ASP A 232 10.34 -15.03 -4.96
C ASP A 232 9.15 -14.12 -5.28
N VAL A 233 9.07 -12.97 -4.59
CA VAL A 233 8.05 -11.96 -4.85
C VAL A 233 8.18 -11.37 -6.25
N TRP A 234 9.39 -11.02 -6.68
CA TRP A 234 9.61 -10.47 -8.00
C TRP A 234 9.43 -11.51 -9.11
N ASP A 235 9.83 -12.74 -8.88
CA ASP A 235 9.61 -13.87 -9.82
C ASP A 235 8.10 -14.10 -10.01
N PHE A 236 7.32 -14.11 -8.93
CA PHE A 236 5.86 -14.17 -9.05
C PHE A 236 5.30 -13.00 -9.88
N LEU A 237 5.63 -11.76 -9.54
CA LEU A 237 5.06 -10.57 -10.21
C LEU A 237 5.49 -10.47 -11.68
N SER A 238 6.73 -10.82 -12.01
CA SER A 238 7.23 -10.72 -13.38
C SER A 238 6.63 -11.80 -14.30
N ASN A 239 6.25 -12.94 -13.74
CA ASN A 239 5.58 -14.00 -14.47
C ASN A 239 4.05 -13.89 -14.46
N SER A 240 3.50 -12.94 -13.71
CA SER A 240 2.06 -12.69 -13.63
C SER A 240 1.57 -11.71 -14.69
N GLY A 241 0.46 -12.03 -15.34
CA GLY A 241 -0.16 -11.15 -16.33
C GLY A 241 -1.15 -11.85 -17.27
N THR A 242 -1.68 -11.10 -18.24
CA THR A 242 -2.63 -11.58 -19.24
C THR A 242 -1.97 -11.98 -20.57
N GLY A 243 -0.66 -11.75 -20.72
CA GLY A 243 0.05 -11.97 -21.98
C GLY A 243 0.38 -13.46 -22.23
N LYS A 244 0.52 -13.84 -23.51
CA LYS A 244 0.87 -15.22 -23.92
C LYS A 244 2.19 -15.74 -23.33
N PHE A 245 3.07 -14.84 -22.90
CA PHE A 245 4.36 -15.18 -22.29
C PHE A 245 4.32 -15.14 -20.75
N ARG A 246 3.13 -15.02 -20.16
CA ARG A 246 2.94 -15.02 -18.72
C ARG A 246 2.42 -16.39 -18.27
N THR A 247 3.11 -16.99 -17.32
CA THR A 247 2.77 -18.30 -16.81
C THR A 247 1.70 -18.23 -15.72
N ILE A 248 1.62 -17.09 -15.00
CA ILE A 248 0.67 -16.89 -13.90
C ILE A 248 -0.42 -15.91 -14.34
N PRO A 249 -1.70 -16.30 -14.35
CA PRO A 249 -2.79 -15.39 -14.64
C PRO A 249 -2.90 -14.27 -13.62
N SER A 250 -3.24 -13.06 -14.09
CA SER A 250 -3.43 -11.88 -13.24
C SER A 250 -4.56 -11.00 -13.77
N TYR A 251 -5.15 -10.20 -12.89
CA TYR A 251 -6.11 -9.16 -13.26
C TYR A 251 -5.47 -7.98 -14.02
N LEU A 252 -4.15 -7.88 -13.97
CA LEU A 252 -3.36 -6.90 -14.72
C LEU A 252 -2.70 -7.52 -15.95
N PRO A 253 -2.47 -6.75 -17.02
CA PRO A 253 -1.70 -7.21 -18.18
C PRO A 253 -0.29 -7.68 -17.82
N ASN A 254 0.33 -6.98 -16.88
CA ASN A 254 1.65 -7.24 -16.32
C ASN A 254 1.86 -6.35 -15.10
N HIS A 255 2.98 -6.54 -14.40
CA HIS A 255 3.38 -5.74 -13.23
C HIS A 255 4.57 -4.81 -13.52
N TYR A 256 4.84 -4.49 -14.79
CA TYR A 256 6.01 -3.68 -15.17
C TYR A 256 6.02 -2.29 -14.52
N GLU A 257 4.87 -1.61 -14.39
CA GLU A 257 4.82 -0.32 -13.71
C GLU A 257 5.32 -0.41 -12.25
N THR A 258 4.96 -1.49 -11.56
CA THR A 258 5.45 -1.74 -10.20
C THR A 258 6.96 -1.99 -10.20
N ILE A 259 7.43 -2.86 -11.08
CA ILE A 259 8.86 -3.21 -11.20
C ILE A 259 9.68 -1.95 -11.54
N ASP A 260 9.25 -1.17 -12.51
CA ASP A 260 9.97 0.04 -12.94
C ASP A 260 10.00 1.12 -11.85
N LEU A 261 8.90 1.30 -11.11
CA LEU A 261 8.86 2.25 -10.00
C LEU A 261 9.81 1.86 -8.88
N TYR A 262 9.86 0.58 -8.52
CA TYR A 262 10.80 0.08 -7.51
C TYR A 262 12.25 0.16 -8.00
N ARG A 263 12.51 -0.12 -9.28
CA ARG A 263 13.84 0.03 -9.90
C ARG A 263 14.29 1.49 -9.91
N ALA A 264 13.43 2.41 -10.33
CA ALA A 264 13.75 3.84 -10.41
C ALA A 264 13.96 4.48 -9.02
N SER A 265 13.29 3.98 -7.99
CA SER A 265 13.40 4.47 -6.61
C SER A 265 14.48 3.79 -5.77
N GLY A 266 15.04 2.68 -6.25
CA GLY A 266 16.15 1.93 -5.64
C GLY A 266 17.51 2.32 -6.19
N ASN A 267 18.55 1.59 -5.79
CA ASN A 267 19.92 1.83 -6.28
C ASN A 267 20.22 1.23 -7.67
N GLY A 268 19.20 0.92 -8.46
CA GLY A 268 19.38 0.31 -9.79
C GLY A 268 19.76 -1.18 -9.76
N GLU A 269 20.16 -1.70 -8.62
CA GLU A 269 20.44 -3.12 -8.39
C GLU A 269 19.15 -3.86 -8.09
N CYS A 270 18.31 -4.03 -9.09
CA CYS A 270 17.24 -4.99 -9.04
C CYS A 270 17.86 -6.37 -9.24
N VAL A 271 17.58 -7.29 -8.34
CA VAL A 271 18.12 -8.67 -8.23
C VAL A 271 17.91 -9.54 -9.49
N TYR A 272 17.32 -8.99 -10.54
CA TYR A 272 16.97 -9.69 -11.77
C TYR A 272 18.17 -10.17 -12.63
N PHE A 273 19.39 -9.72 -12.34
CA PHE A 273 20.58 -10.03 -13.18
C PHE A 273 21.78 -10.58 -12.42
N GLN A 274 21.63 -11.09 -11.22
CA GLN A 274 22.74 -11.79 -10.57
C GLN A 274 22.63 -13.31 -10.77
N SER A 275 23.11 -13.76 -11.93
CA SER A 275 23.60 -15.13 -12.07
C SER A 275 24.72 -15.36 -11.06
N SER A 276 24.52 -16.35 -10.19
CA SER A 276 25.55 -17.09 -9.45
C SER A 276 26.87 -16.36 -9.13
N SER A 277 26.89 -15.52 -8.11
CA SER A 277 28.12 -15.25 -7.34
C SER A 277 27.80 -14.90 -5.89
N THR A 278 28.54 -15.51 -5.00
CA THR A 278 28.47 -15.56 -3.55
C THR A 278 28.75 -14.22 -2.87
N THR A 279 27.99 -13.18 -3.14
CA THR A 279 28.05 -11.93 -2.39
C THR A 279 26.67 -11.67 -1.75
N LYS A 280 26.67 -11.29 -0.46
CA LYS A 280 25.47 -11.00 0.32
C LYS A 280 24.50 -10.15 -0.50
N GLN A 281 23.37 -10.72 -0.86
CA GLN A 281 22.27 -10.04 -1.55
C GLN A 281 21.85 -8.84 -0.72
N GLY A 282 22.11 -7.64 -1.22
CA GLY A 282 21.52 -6.42 -0.68
C GLY A 282 20.03 -6.47 -0.92
N SER A 283 19.23 -6.49 0.14
CA SER A 283 17.78 -6.38 0.02
C SER A 283 17.42 -5.15 -0.81
N CYS A 284 16.42 -5.27 -1.70
CA CYS A 284 15.89 -4.12 -2.44
C CYS A 284 15.52 -3.02 -1.43
N SER A 285 16.35 -1.98 -1.32
CA SER A 285 16.24 -0.94 -0.29
C SER A 285 15.16 0.09 -0.60
N ALA A 286 14.48 -0.02 -1.76
CA ALA A 286 13.42 0.88 -2.15
C ALA A 286 12.20 0.68 -1.24
N ARG A 287 12.00 1.62 -0.34
CA ARG A 287 10.82 1.72 0.52
C ARG A 287 10.11 3.03 0.24
N HIS A 288 8.96 2.93 -0.39
CA HIS A 288 8.12 4.09 -0.59
C HIS A 288 7.42 4.44 0.72
N GLY A 289 7.81 5.57 1.29
CA GLY A 289 7.23 6.13 2.51
C GLY A 289 6.16 7.18 2.24
N CYS A 290 5.65 7.76 3.33
CA CYS A 290 4.84 8.97 3.26
C CYS A 290 5.76 10.18 3.11
N PHE A 291 5.41 11.17 2.29
CA PHE A 291 6.21 12.39 2.12
C PHE A 291 6.32 13.24 3.41
N VAL A 292 5.52 12.93 4.41
CA VAL A 292 5.53 13.58 5.73
C VAL A 292 6.33 12.80 6.78
N CYS A 293 7.04 11.75 6.39
CA CYS A 293 7.69 10.84 7.33
C CYS A 293 8.98 11.45 7.89
N VAL A 294 9.07 11.53 9.22
CA VAL A 294 10.27 12.00 9.94
C VAL A 294 11.05 10.86 10.63
N ALA A 295 10.76 9.60 10.28
CA ALA A 295 11.53 8.45 10.76
C ALA A 295 12.94 8.41 10.16
N GLY A 296 13.09 8.87 8.92
CA GLY A 296 14.35 9.03 8.22
C GLY A 296 14.71 10.50 8.01
N ASN A 297 16.00 10.77 7.81
CA ASN A 297 16.49 12.13 7.54
C ASN A 297 16.13 12.65 6.13
N ALA A 298 15.80 11.75 5.21
CA ALA A 298 15.40 12.05 3.84
C ALA A 298 14.49 10.93 3.30
N ASP A 299 13.62 11.29 2.37
CA ASP A 299 12.92 10.31 1.53
C ASP A 299 13.81 9.98 0.32
N LYS A 300 14.75 9.04 0.54
CA LYS A 300 15.71 8.63 -0.48
C LYS A 300 15.05 8.04 -1.73
N SER A 301 13.93 7.38 -1.57
CA SER A 301 13.19 6.80 -2.71
C SER A 301 12.62 7.89 -3.61
N MET A 302 12.02 8.94 -3.04
CA MET A 302 11.52 10.09 -3.79
C MET A 302 12.66 10.90 -4.40
N GLU A 303 13.74 11.17 -3.65
CA GLU A 303 14.94 11.85 -4.16
C GLU A 303 15.53 11.10 -5.37
N LYS A 304 15.57 9.77 -5.30
CA LYS A 304 16.10 8.95 -6.39
C LYS A 304 15.19 9.01 -7.62
N LEU A 305 13.87 8.93 -7.46
CA LEU A 305 12.93 9.12 -8.58
C LEU A 305 13.18 10.45 -9.28
N ILE A 306 13.21 11.57 -8.52
CA ILE A 306 13.43 12.91 -9.04
C ILE A 306 14.75 13.02 -9.79
N THR A 307 15.83 12.42 -9.26
CA THR A 307 17.16 12.48 -9.89
C THR A 307 17.30 11.54 -11.09
N THR A 308 16.57 10.44 -11.13
CA THR A 308 16.62 9.47 -12.23
C THR A 308 15.92 10.01 -13.47
N ASP A 309 14.76 10.66 -13.30
CA ASP A 309 14.00 11.26 -14.40
C ASP A 309 13.27 12.53 -13.90
N ALA A 310 13.96 13.65 -13.95
CA ALA A 310 13.41 14.93 -13.51
C ALA A 310 12.24 15.41 -14.39
N ALA A 311 12.18 15.01 -15.66
CA ALA A 311 11.08 15.39 -16.56
C ALA A 311 9.79 14.71 -16.11
N ARG A 312 9.87 13.46 -15.66
CA ARG A 312 8.73 12.68 -15.20
C ARG A 312 8.38 12.93 -13.71
N TYR A 313 9.37 12.98 -12.83
CA TYR A 313 9.17 12.96 -11.38
C TYR A 313 9.48 14.30 -10.68
N GLY A 314 9.97 15.30 -11.42
CA GLY A 314 10.37 16.59 -10.85
C GLY A 314 9.25 17.36 -10.16
N TYR A 315 8.00 17.08 -10.48
CA TYR A 315 6.82 17.66 -9.82
C TYR A 315 6.75 17.33 -8.31
N MET A 316 7.40 16.26 -7.86
CA MET A 316 7.47 15.88 -6.45
C MET A 316 8.53 16.66 -5.65
N ALA A 317 9.38 17.48 -6.28
CA ALA A 317 10.48 18.17 -5.58
C ALA A 317 10.00 19.07 -4.45
N GLY A 318 8.84 19.72 -4.60
CA GLY A 318 8.24 20.55 -3.56
C GLY A 318 7.91 19.76 -2.30
N ILE A 319 7.19 18.66 -2.45
CA ILE A 319 6.79 17.80 -1.34
C ILE A 319 7.97 17.08 -0.68
N ASN A 320 9.00 16.74 -1.44
CA ASN A 320 10.24 16.21 -0.88
C ASN A 320 10.92 17.24 0.07
N ARG A 321 10.88 18.53 -0.27
CA ARG A 321 11.37 19.60 0.61
C ARG A 321 10.53 19.72 1.89
N ILE A 322 9.22 19.51 1.84
CA ILE A 322 8.37 19.46 3.04
C ILE A 322 8.86 18.37 3.99
N GLN A 323 9.11 17.16 3.49
CA GLN A 323 9.65 16.08 4.32
C GLN A 323 10.95 16.48 5.02
N ARG A 324 11.85 17.09 4.27
CA ARG A 324 13.14 17.56 4.82
C ARG A 324 12.94 18.65 5.87
N PHE A 325 12.06 19.62 5.64
CA PHE A 325 11.73 20.65 6.60
C PHE A 325 11.14 20.05 7.88
N LEU A 326 10.16 19.15 7.77
CA LEU A 326 9.55 18.47 8.92
C LEU A 326 10.58 17.72 9.75
N TYR A 327 11.50 17.02 9.08
CA TYR A 327 12.58 16.31 9.76
C TYR A 327 13.51 17.26 10.53
N LEU A 328 13.96 18.36 9.92
CA LEU A 328 14.88 19.31 10.53
C LEU A 328 14.24 20.14 11.65
N SER A 329 12.97 20.49 11.50
CA SER A 329 12.24 21.36 12.44
C SER A 329 11.63 20.62 13.63
N ARG A 330 11.55 19.27 13.58
CA ARG A 330 10.79 18.47 14.56
C ARG A 330 11.21 18.65 16.03
N TYR A 331 12.45 19.01 16.28
CA TYR A 331 12.99 19.28 17.63
C TYR A 331 13.49 20.72 17.81
N ASN A 332 13.28 21.61 16.83
CA ASN A 332 13.68 22.99 16.93
C ASN A 332 12.67 23.77 17.77
N TRP A 333 13.15 24.37 18.87
CA TRP A 333 12.33 25.16 19.80
C TRP A 333 11.84 26.46 19.20
N ASP A 334 12.59 27.10 18.30
CA ASP A 334 12.22 28.36 17.66
C ASP A 334 10.92 28.25 16.82
N TYR A 335 10.58 27.01 16.44
CA TYR A 335 9.37 26.73 15.67
C TYR A 335 8.19 26.26 16.53
N ARG A 336 8.32 26.29 17.88
CA ARG A 336 7.31 25.77 18.79
C ARG A 336 6.33 26.83 19.23
N HIS A 337 5.06 26.44 19.32
CA HIS A 337 4.09 27.15 20.13
C HIS A 337 4.11 26.54 21.53
N VAL A 338 4.35 27.41 22.55
CA VAL A 338 4.56 26.92 23.92
C VAL A 338 3.32 26.95 24.79
N VAL A 339 2.29 27.68 24.36
CA VAL A 339 1.04 27.82 25.10
C VAL A 339 0.18 26.57 24.92
N GLY A 340 -0.16 25.91 26.03
CA GLY A 340 -1.03 24.73 26.01
C GLY A 340 -2.47 25.09 25.63
N ARG A 341 -3.18 24.11 25.13
CA ARG A 341 -4.55 24.22 24.59
C ARG A 341 -5.64 24.03 25.65
N THR A 342 -5.26 23.74 26.87
CA THR A 342 -6.21 23.48 27.98
C THR A 342 -5.88 24.33 29.17
N ILE A 343 -6.93 24.83 29.83
CA ILE A 343 -6.83 25.50 31.11
C ILE A 343 -7.10 24.47 32.18
N SER A 344 -6.24 24.40 33.20
CA SER A 344 -6.44 23.53 34.34
C SER A 344 -7.64 23.96 35.19
N ALA A 345 -8.17 23.08 36.05
CA ALA A 345 -9.25 23.43 36.97
C ALA A 345 -8.88 24.60 37.92
N ALA A 346 -7.59 24.82 38.16
CA ALA A 346 -7.06 25.92 38.96
C ALA A 346 -6.83 27.22 38.13
N GLY A 347 -7.25 27.27 36.87
CA GLY A 347 -7.13 28.45 36.02
C GLY A 347 -5.77 28.67 35.34
N TYR A 348 -4.84 27.69 35.45
CA TYR A 348 -3.51 27.79 34.84
C TYR A 348 -3.47 27.24 33.43
N ILE A 349 -2.78 27.90 32.51
CA ILE A 349 -2.42 27.38 31.19
C ILE A 349 -1.12 26.60 31.31
N GLN A 350 -1.11 25.37 30.83
CA GLN A 350 0.08 24.54 30.83
C GLN A 350 1.02 24.95 29.69
N ILE A 351 2.32 24.97 29.96
CA ILE A 351 3.34 25.06 28.89
C ILE A 351 3.41 23.68 28.23
N ARG A 352 3.06 23.62 26.92
CA ARG A 352 3.07 22.41 26.10
C ARG A 352 3.63 22.73 24.72
N PRO A 353 4.93 22.58 24.49
CA PRO A 353 5.53 22.83 23.17
C PRO A 353 5.27 21.67 22.19
N ASP A 354 4.01 21.25 22.05
CA ASP A 354 3.59 20.09 21.31
C ASP A 354 2.96 20.41 19.93
N THR A 355 3.08 21.69 19.50
CA THR A 355 2.66 22.16 18.18
C THR A 355 3.68 23.14 17.60
N TYR A 356 3.63 23.33 16.28
CA TYR A 356 4.35 24.43 15.64
C TYR A 356 3.73 25.79 15.97
N HIS A 357 4.54 26.83 15.90
CA HIS A 357 4.08 28.22 15.97
C HIS A 357 3.10 28.52 14.82
N PRO A 358 2.07 29.35 15.01
CA PRO A 358 1.09 29.69 13.97
C PRO A 358 1.70 30.13 12.64
N ASP A 359 2.77 30.91 12.65
CA ASP A 359 3.46 31.36 11.42
C ASP A 359 4.05 30.18 10.64
N VAL A 360 4.58 29.17 11.33
CA VAL A 360 5.10 27.95 10.70
C VAL A 360 3.96 27.12 10.11
N LEU A 361 2.83 27.04 10.81
CA LEU A 361 1.63 26.36 10.31
C LEU A 361 1.08 27.06 9.07
N ALA A 362 1.00 28.39 9.09
CA ALA A 362 0.57 29.19 7.94
C ALA A 362 1.53 29.01 6.75
N MET A 363 2.84 29.01 6.99
CA MET A 363 3.86 28.77 5.96
C MET A 363 3.71 27.37 5.33
N LEU A 364 3.50 26.34 6.14
CA LEU A 364 3.31 24.98 5.65
C LEU A 364 2.03 24.84 4.83
N LEU A 365 0.92 25.41 5.30
CA LEU A 365 -0.35 25.43 4.57
C LEU A 365 -0.20 26.15 3.24
N HIS A 366 0.41 27.32 3.24
CA HIS A 366 0.64 28.11 2.03
C HIS A 366 1.53 27.35 1.03
N ALA A 367 2.56 26.63 1.52
CA ALA A 367 3.39 25.81 0.66
C ALA A 367 2.59 24.67 0.02
N LEU A 368 1.72 23.97 0.76
CA LEU A 368 0.89 22.90 0.22
C LEU A 368 -0.09 23.41 -0.85
N ILE A 369 -0.78 24.53 -0.57
CA ILE A 369 -1.69 25.17 -1.55
C ILE A 369 -0.92 25.59 -2.81
N SER A 370 0.29 26.14 -2.65
CA SER A 370 1.13 26.53 -3.78
C SER A 370 1.56 25.31 -4.62
N PHE A 371 1.87 24.18 -3.98
CA PHE A 371 2.20 22.96 -4.72
C PHE A 371 1.00 22.39 -5.46
N ASP A 372 -0.19 22.39 -4.87
CA ASP A 372 -1.42 21.97 -5.55
C ASP A 372 -1.71 22.85 -6.78
N TYR A 373 -1.53 24.17 -6.64
CA TYR A 373 -1.69 25.10 -7.75
C TYR A 373 -0.68 24.87 -8.88
N LEU A 374 0.60 24.74 -8.55
CA LEU A 374 1.67 24.44 -9.52
C LEU A 374 1.47 23.10 -10.21
N GLU A 375 1.02 22.10 -9.48
CA GLU A 375 0.72 20.77 -10.03
C GLU A 375 -0.45 20.82 -11.01
N LYS A 376 -1.49 21.58 -10.69
CA LYS A 376 -2.61 21.82 -11.61
C LYS A 376 -2.12 22.51 -12.88
N GLN A 377 -1.32 23.57 -12.77
CA GLN A 377 -0.75 24.26 -13.95
C GLN A 377 0.10 23.32 -14.81
N ARG A 378 0.93 22.47 -14.18
CA ARG A 378 1.72 21.47 -14.90
C ARG A 378 0.82 20.50 -15.68
N ALA A 379 -0.21 19.97 -15.02
CA ALA A 379 -1.15 19.04 -15.64
C ALA A 379 -1.89 19.69 -16.81
N ASP A 380 -2.39 20.92 -16.64
CA ASP A 380 -3.09 21.69 -17.68
C ASP A 380 -2.16 21.96 -18.89
N ALA A 381 -0.88 22.25 -18.64
CA ALA A 381 0.12 22.44 -19.71
C ALA A 381 0.35 21.14 -20.51
N VAL A 382 0.44 19.98 -19.84
CA VAL A 382 0.57 18.69 -20.52
C VAL A 382 -0.71 18.35 -21.30
N ALA A 383 -1.89 18.60 -20.72
CA ALA A 383 -3.17 18.39 -21.41
C ALA A 383 -3.28 19.22 -22.69
N ASN A 384 -2.83 20.49 -22.65
CA ASN A 384 -2.80 21.33 -23.84
C ASN A 384 -1.85 20.79 -24.91
N LYS A 385 -0.64 20.34 -24.54
CA LYS A 385 0.32 19.74 -25.47
C LYS A 385 -0.21 18.46 -26.12
N LEU A 386 -0.91 17.62 -25.36
CA LEU A 386 -1.62 16.45 -25.91
C LEU A 386 -2.69 16.87 -26.92
N LYS A 387 -3.50 17.85 -26.58
CA LYS A 387 -4.58 18.35 -27.44
C LYS A 387 -4.05 18.97 -28.74
N THR A 388 -2.89 19.64 -28.72
CA THR A 388 -2.26 20.24 -29.89
C THR A 388 -1.41 19.25 -30.69
N GLY A 389 -1.21 18.02 -30.20
CA GLY A 389 -0.34 17.03 -30.86
C GLY A 389 1.17 17.34 -30.72
N GLU A 390 1.55 18.24 -29.82
CA GLU A 390 2.95 18.56 -29.53
C GLU A 390 3.69 17.41 -28.85
N ILE A 391 2.97 16.59 -28.09
CA ILE A 391 3.47 15.37 -27.47
C ILE A 391 2.62 14.17 -27.88
N GLU A 392 3.24 12.99 -27.86
CA GLU A 392 2.60 11.72 -28.23
C GLU A 392 1.43 11.39 -27.29
N ASP A 393 0.32 10.93 -27.88
CA ASP A 393 -0.84 10.46 -27.13
C ASP A 393 -0.63 9.01 -26.67
N ASN A 394 0.00 8.86 -25.51
CA ASN A 394 0.25 7.60 -24.85
C ASN A 394 -0.23 7.63 -23.39
N ASP A 395 -0.29 6.46 -22.75
CA ASP A 395 -0.82 6.32 -21.39
C ASP A 395 -0.04 7.16 -20.36
N THR A 396 1.27 7.33 -20.54
CA THR A 396 2.09 8.16 -19.64
C THR A 396 1.73 9.64 -19.76
N ASN A 397 1.63 10.16 -20.98
CA ASN A 397 1.30 11.56 -21.22
C ASN A 397 -0.16 11.87 -20.82
N ARG A 398 -1.11 10.95 -21.06
CA ARG A 398 -2.49 11.08 -20.57
C ARG A 398 -2.55 11.16 -19.03
N ARG A 399 -1.78 10.35 -18.33
CA ARG A 399 -1.67 10.43 -16.86
C ARG A 399 -1.11 11.77 -16.41
N MET A 400 -0.03 12.21 -17.04
CA MET A 400 0.60 13.49 -16.70
C MET A 400 -0.29 14.70 -17.03
N ALA A 401 -1.32 14.54 -17.85
CA ALA A 401 -2.32 15.56 -18.15
C ALA A 401 -3.37 15.74 -17.03
N THR A 402 -3.29 14.98 -15.97
CA THR A 402 -4.11 15.14 -14.75
C THR A 402 -3.23 15.45 -13.55
N PRO A 403 -3.70 16.24 -12.56
CA PRO A 403 -2.93 16.46 -11.35
C PRO A 403 -2.63 15.14 -10.63
N MET A 404 -1.36 14.92 -10.33
CA MET A 404 -0.88 13.72 -9.65
C MET A 404 -1.17 13.73 -8.15
N PHE A 405 -1.43 14.91 -7.58
CA PHE A 405 -1.85 15.10 -6.20
C PHE A 405 -2.67 16.38 -6.01
N GLN A 406 -3.43 16.39 -4.94
CA GLN A 406 -4.07 17.55 -4.32
C GLN A 406 -4.12 17.30 -2.82
N TYR A 407 -3.46 18.14 -2.04
CA TYR A 407 -3.34 17.95 -0.58
C TYR A 407 -4.35 18.78 0.19
N VAL A 408 -4.71 19.93 -0.31
CA VAL A 408 -5.69 20.83 0.31
C VAL A 408 -6.93 20.88 -0.57
N THR A 409 -8.07 20.51 0.00
CA THR A 409 -9.37 20.53 -0.69
C THR A 409 -10.29 21.58 -0.03
N GLU A 410 -11.39 21.93 -0.70
CA GLU A 410 -12.40 22.86 -0.15
C GLU A 410 -13.05 22.33 1.13
N THR A 411 -12.92 21.03 1.40
CA THR A 411 -13.47 20.38 2.60
C THR A 411 -12.50 20.32 3.77
N ASP A 412 -11.23 20.68 3.56
CA ASP A 412 -10.19 20.72 4.58
C ASP A 412 -10.12 22.08 5.25
#